data_38564bfcc9314ce35279bd2d907a3892
#
_entry.id   38564bfcc9314ce35279bd2d907a3892
#
_cell.length_a   1.000
_cell.length_b   1.000
_cell.length_c   1.000
_cell.angle_alpha   90.00
_cell.angle_beta   90.00
_cell.angle_gamma   90.00
#
_symmetry.space_group_name_H-M   'P 1'
#
loop_
_entity.id
_entity.type
_entity.pdbx_description
1 polymer ?
#
loop_
_entity_poly.entity_id
_entity_poly.type
_entity_poly.pdbx_seq_one_letter_code
_entity_poly.pdbx_strand_id
1 'polypeptide(L)'
;MGGAGKLFLAACFAGTAMLSQATMATGATVEIKLMQTPAGKTYFDPAGVSIAPGDRVRWIQLSGFHSITAYHPSNDNHELRIPASATPWDSDILLADYPNRGATFEHVFTVPGVYDYFCKPHEMAGMVGRIVVGNPGDGPGTKPFGYAPNEHWKPVPEVARNAFPSVNEIMQKGMVRLP
;
A
#
# COMPACT_ATOMS: atom_id res chain seq x y z
N MET A 1 -87.33 -6.37 6.73
CA MET A 1 -86.45 -5.19 6.74
C MET A 1 -85.04 -5.72 6.95
N GLY A 2 -84.29 -5.74 5.87
CA GLY A 2 -82.98 -6.39 5.79
C GLY A 2 -81.83 -5.43 6.09
N GLY A 3 -80.90 -5.84 6.94
CA GLY A 3 -79.65 -5.16 7.16
C GLY A 3 -78.52 -5.93 6.50
N ALA A 4 -77.93 -5.39 5.43
CA ALA A 4 -76.80 -5.95 4.73
C ALA A 4 -75.51 -5.60 5.49
N GLY A 5 -74.87 -6.57 6.07
CA GLY A 5 -73.53 -6.45 6.66
C GLY A 5 -72.49 -6.40 5.56
N LYS A 6 -71.71 -5.32 5.49
CA LYS A 6 -70.51 -5.21 4.60
C LYS A 6 -69.33 -5.86 5.27
N LEU A 7 -68.81 -6.93 4.65
CA LEU A 7 -67.57 -7.61 5.02
C LEU A 7 -66.37 -6.81 4.46
N PHE A 8 -65.58 -6.20 5.33
CA PHE A 8 -64.30 -5.60 4.92
C PHE A 8 -63.18 -6.65 4.94
N LEU A 9 -62.67 -6.98 3.75
CA LEU A 9 -61.50 -7.84 3.58
C LEU A 9 -60.26 -6.97 3.75
N ALA A 10 -59.52 -7.18 4.85
CA ALA A 10 -58.22 -6.54 5.06
C ALA A 10 -57.17 -7.36 4.34
N ALA A 11 -56.56 -6.79 3.29
CA ALA A 11 -55.42 -7.39 2.60
C ALA A 11 -54.12 -7.05 3.38
N CYS A 12 -53.53 -8.05 4.04
CA CYS A 12 -52.21 -7.94 4.61
C CYS A 12 -51.16 -8.04 3.50
N PHE A 13 -50.54 -6.91 3.16
CA PHE A 13 -49.33 -6.88 2.34
C PHE A 13 -48.11 -7.32 3.22
N ALA A 14 -47.63 -8.55 3.07
CA ALA A 14 -46.38 -8.99 3.61
C ALA A 14 -45.26 -8.44 2.73
N GLY A 15 -44.63 -7.35 3.15
CA GLY A 15 -43.47 -6.79 2.51
C GLY A 15 -42.25 -7.66 2.84
N THR A 16 -41.75 -8.46 1.88
CA THR A 16 -40.46 -9.16 1.98
C THR A 16 -39.34 -8.14 1.87
N ALA A 17 -38.73 -7.80 3.00
CA ALA A 17 -37.48 -7.03 3.02
C ALA A 17 -36.33 -7.91 2.46
N MET A 18 -35.90 -7.61 1.25
CA MET A 18 -34.65 -8.20 0.69
C MET A 18 -33.46 -7.59 1.45
N LEU A 19 -32.86 -8.36 2.35
CA LEU A 19 -31.52 -8.04 2.90
C LEU A 19 -30.52 -8.23 1.76
N SER A 20 -30.05 -7.12 1.20
CA SER A 20 -28.89 -7.13 0.31
C SER A 20 -27.66 -7.49 1.16
N GLN A 21 -27.14 -8.70 1.01
CA GLN A 21 -25.84 -9.07 1.57
C GLN A 21 -24.77 -8.37 0.75
N ALA A 22 -24.15 -7.34 1.31
CA ALA A 22 -22.94 -6.76 0.76
C ALA A 22 -21.83 -7.83 0.84
N THR A 23 -21.52 -8.46 -0.27
CA THR A 23 -20.32 -9.28 -0.40
C THR A 23 -19.12 -8.36 -0.22
N MET A 24 -18.38 -8.52 0.88
CA MET A 24 -17.08 -7.88 1.06
C MET A 24 -16.17 -8.45 -0.02
N ALA A 25 -15.91 -7.65 -1.06
CA ALA A 25 -14.90 -7.99 -2.04
C ALA A 25 -13.55 -8.06 -1.30
N THR A 26 -12.94 -9.23 -1.27
CA THR A 26 -11.55 -9.36 -0.80
C THR A 26 -10.67 -8.62 -1.80
N GLY A 27 -9.90 -7.63 -1.34
CA GLY A 27 -8.99 -6.86 -2.20
C GLY A 27 -8.00 -7.79 -2.92
N ALA A 28 -7.54 -7.35 -4.09
CA ALA A 28 -6.51 -8.05 -4.85
C ALA A 28 -5.19 -8.11 -4.07
N THR A 29 -4.34 -9.09 -4.40
CA THR A 29 -2.97 -9.15 -3.88
C THR A 29 -1.98 -8.88 -5.00
N VAL A 30 -1.13 -7.87 -4.82
CA VAL A 30 -0.03 -7.53 -5.71
C VAL A 30 1.27 -8.01 -5.09
N GLU A 31 2.12 -8.70 -5.86
CA GLU A 31 3.40 -9.21 -5.38
C GLU A 31 4.55 -8.30 -5.80
N ILE A 32 5.47 -8.04 -4.84
CA ILE A 32 6.72 -7.30 -5.05
C ILE A 32 7.86 -8.18 -4.55
N LYS A 33 8.86 -8.38 -5.38
CA LYS A 33 10.04 -9.20 -5.06
C LYS A 33 11.15 -8.33 -4.49
N LEU A 34 11.83 -8.83 -3.46
CA LEU A 34 13.04 -8.23 -2.89
C LEU A 34 14.23 -8.93 -3.55
N MET A 35 15.04 -8.14 -4.25
CA MET A 35 16.06 -8.65 -5.17
C MET A 35 17.44 -8.08 -4.85
N GLN A 36 18.45 -8.96 -4.97
CA GLN A 36 19.85 -8.58 -5.07
C GLN A 36 20.47 -9.32 -6.26
N THR A 37 21.08 -8.58 -7.18
CA THR A 37 21.82 -9.17 -8.30
C THR A 37 23.18 -9.71 -7.85
N PRO A 38 23.82 -10.60 -8.63
CA PRO A 38 25.19 -11.04 -8.36
C PRO A 38 26.22 -9.89 -8.30
N ALA A 39 25.93 -8.77 -8.98
CA ALA A 39 26.74 -7.55 -8.96
C ALA A 39 26.45 -6.64 -7.73
N GLY A 40 25.57 -7.08 -6.82
CA GLY A 40 25.26 -6.34 -5.59
C GLY A 40 24.17 -5.26 -5.74
N LYS A 41 23.57 -5.05 -6.91
CA LYS A 41 22.43 -4.11 -7.07
C LYS A 41 21.23 -4.66 -6.32
N THR A 42 20.64 -3.86 -5.45
CA THR A 42 19.44 -4.19 -4.66
C THR A 42 18.25 -3.36 -5.11
N TYR A 43 17.05 -3.98 -5.19
CA TYR A 43 15.85 -3.29 -5.66
C TYR A 43 14.57 -4.05 -5.30
N PHE A 44 13.45 -3.34 -5.30
CA PHE A 44 12.09 -3.91 -5.31
C PHE A 44 11.63 -4.11 -6.76
N ASP A 45 11.03 -5.25 -7.07
CA ASP A 45 10.48 -5.55 -8.40
C ASP A 45 9.03 -6.03 -8.34
N PRO A 46 8.06 -5.21 -8.78
CA PRO A 46 8.20 -3.84 -9.31
C PRO A 46 8.57 -2.80 -8.23
N ALA A 47 9.20 -1.69 -8.66
CA ALA A 47 9.54 -0.56 -7.80
C ALA A 47 8.36 0.39 -7.56
N GLY A 48 7.37 0.39 -8.46
CA GLY A 48 6.15 1.18 -8.34
C GLY A 48 4.92 0.40 -8.74
N VAL A 49 3.81 0.55 -7.99
CA VAL A 49 2.52 -0.09 -8.31
C VAL A 49 1.35 0.83 -8.01
N SER A 50 0.28 0.74 -8.82
CA SER A 50 -1.02 1.33 -8.56
C SER A 50 -2.00 0.24 -8.14
N ILE A 51 -2.69 0.45 -7.01
CA ILE A 51 -3.63 -0.50 -6.41
C ILE A 51 -4.91 0.20 -5.97
N ALA A 52 -5.98 -0.55 -5.73
CA ALA A 52 -7.22 -0.03 -5.16
C ALA A 52 -7.17 -0.01 -3.62
N PRO A 53 -7.95 0.89 -2.97
CA PRO A 53 -8.17 0.79 -1.52
C PRO A 53 -8.78 -0.57 -1.15
N GLY A 54 -8.20 -1.22 -0.13
CA GLY A 54 -8.56 -2.58 0.28
C GLY A 54 -7.65 -3.67 -0.30
N ASP A 55 -6.85 -3.35 -1.30
CA ASP A 55 -5.85 -4.28 -1.85
C ASP A 55 -4.71 -4.53 -0.86
N ARG A 56 -4.03 -5.64 -1.09
CA ARG A 56 -2.87 -6.10 -0.33
C ARG A 56 -1.63 -6.09 -1.21
N VAL A 57 -0.51 -5.68 -0.65
CA VAL A 57 0.81 -5.96 -1.22
C VAL A 57 1.48 -7.05 -0.40
N ARG A 58 2.02 -8.04 -1.11
CA ARG A 58 2.86 -9.10 -0.56
C ARG A 58 4.26 -8.94 -1.10
N TRP A 59 5.21 -8.67 -0.21
CA TRP A 59 6.62 -8.66 -0.55
C TRP A 59 7.22 -10.04 -0.31
N ILE A 60 8.05 -10.50 -1.26
CA ILE A 60 8.64 -11.84 -1.26
C ILE A 60 10.17 -11.72 -1.27
N GLN A 61 10.82 -12.20 -0.24
CA GLN A 61 12.27 -12.23 -0.11
C GLN A 61 12.87 -13.31 -1.01
N LEU A 62 13.62 -12.93 -2.06
CA LEU A 62 14.19 -13.88 -3.00
C LEU A 62 15.72 -13.99 -2.92
N SER A 63 16.43 -12.89 -2.66
CA SER A 63 17.89 -12.87 -2.59
C SER A 63 18.39 -11.73 -1.70
N GLY A 64 19.50 -11.92 -1.01
CA GLY A 64 20.09 -10.92 -0.11
C GLY A 64 19.38 -10.84 1.25
N PHE A 65 19.50 -9.69 1.89
CA PHE A 65 18.84 -9.36 3.16
C PHE A 65 18.19 -7.97 3.04
N HIS A 66 16.92 -7.87 3.34
CA HIS A 66 16.14 -6.66 3.07
C HIS A 66 15.12 -6.39 4.16
N SER A 67 14.63 -5.15 4.22
CA SER A 67 13.43 -4.77 4.94
C SER A 67 12.43 -4.09 4.01
N ILE A 68 11.19 -3.98 4.47
CA ILE A 68 10.14 -3.18 3.86
C ILE A 68 9.64 -2.22 4.93
N THR A 69 10.07 -0.97 4.85
CA THR A 69 9.87 0.02 5.91
C THR A 69 9.26 1.28 5.34
N ALA A 70 8.08 1.69 5.85
CA ALA A 70 7.44 2.93 5.42
C ALA A 70 8.26 4.16 5.83
N TYR A 71 8.36 5.16 4.96
CA TYR A 71 8.89 6.47 5.35
C TYR A 71 7.90 7.17 6.28
N HIS A 72 8.18 7.11 7.56
CA HIS A 72 7.34 7.65 8.63
C HIS A 72 8.19 8.00 9.86
N PRO A 73 7.85 9.05 10.62
CA PRO A 73 8.61 9.43 11.83
C PRO A 73 8.72 8.32 12.90
N SER A 74 7.75 7.42 13.00
CA SER A 74 7.87 6.26 13.91
C SER A 74 8.91 5.24 13.48
N ASN A 75 9.35 5.28 12.24
CA ASN A 75 10.37 4.42 11.67
C ASN A 75 11.68 5.21 11.60
N ASP A 76 12.40 5.23 12.71
CA ASP A 76 13.74 5.82 12.80
C ASP A 76 13.79 7.33 12.46
N ASN A 77 12.70 8.07 12.79
CA ASN A 77 12.51 9.51 12.53
C ASN A 77 12.62 9.92 11.06
N HIS A 78 12.26 9.05 10.12
CA HIS A 78 12.24 9.42 8.71
C HIS A 78 11.14 10.43 8.38
N GLU A 79 11.38 11.22 7.32
CA GLU A 79 10.37 12.13 6.75
C GLU A 79 9.05 11.38 6.49
N LEU A 80 7.92 12.03 6.80
CA LEU A 80 6.59 11.47 6.55
C LEU A 80 6.30 11.45 5.04
N ARG A 81 6.22 10.25 4.45
CA ARG A 81 5.97 10.03 3.01
C ARG A 81 4.84 9.05 2.73
N ILE A 82 3.96 8.82 3.71
CA ILE A 82 2.71 8.07 3.57
C ILE A 82 1.54 8.98 3.99
N PRO A 83 0.28 8.68 3.66
CA PRO A 83 -0.87 9.45 4.15
C PRO A 83 -0.84 9.55 5.68
N ALA A 84 -1.12 10.74 6.22
CA ALA A 84 -1.01 11.01 7.66
C ALA A 84 -1.94 10.14 8.53
N SER A 85 -3.04 9.66 7.96
CA SER A 85 -3.99 8.76 8.65
C SER A 85 -3.70 7.27 8.41
N ALA A 86 -2.69 6.93 7.62
CA ALA A 86 -2.32 5.55 7.36
C ALA A 86 -1.45 4.98 8.47
N THR A 87 -1.59 3.69 8.73
CA THR A 87 -0.72 2.98 9.68
C THR A 87 0.64 2.73 9.03
N PRO A 88 1.75 3.18 9.63
CA PRO A 88 3.09 2.84 9.16
C PRO A 88 3.41 1.36 9.40
N TRP A 89 4.33 0.82 8.63
CA TRP A 89 4.80 -0.56 8.78
C TRP A 89 6.32 -0.66 8.73
N ASP A 90 6.83 -1.73 9.31
CA ASP A 90 8.21 -2.17 9.26
C ASP A 90 8.25 -3.69 9.36
N SER A 91 8.89 -4.36 8.42
CA SER A 91 8.99 -5.82 8.39
C SER A 91 10.12 -6.37 9.24
N ASP A 92 10.96 -5.52 9.83
CA ASP A 92 12.31 -5.90 10.24
C ASP A 92 13.13 -6.50 9.09
N ILE A 93 14.30 -7.06 9.38
CA ILE A 93 15.17 -7.66 8.36
C ILE A 93 14.68 -9.05 7.98
N LEU A 94 14.37 -9.23 6.70
CA LEU A 94 14.10 -10.53 6.10
C LEU A 94 15.39 -11.07 5.46
N LEU A 95 15.74 -12.31 5.78
CA LEU A 95 16.92 -13.00 5.24
C LEU A 95 16.48 -13.99 4.16
N ALA A 96 17.23 -14.09 3.07
CA ALA A 96 17.01 -15.10 2.02
C ALA A 96 17.74 -16.41 2.26
N ASP A 97 18.37 -16.57 3.41
CA ASP A 97 19.07 -17.79 3.78
C ASP A 97 18.10 -18.93 4.07
N TYR A 98 18.53 -20.16 3.79
CA TYR A 98 17.77 -21.33 4.21
C TYR A 98 17.62 -21.34 5.75
N PRO A 99 16.41 -21.51 6.33
CA PRO A 99 15.12 -21.85 5.67
C PRO A 99 14.28 -20.67 5.23
N ASN A 100 14.74 -19.42 5.32
CA ASN A 100 13.94 -18.19 5.18
C ASN A 100 13.74 -17.72 3.73
N ARG A 101 14.33 -18.40 2.73
CA ARG A 101 14.09 -18.06 1.32
C ARG A 101 12.60 -18.18 0.99
N GLY A 102 12.04 -17.08 0.47
CA GLY A 102 10.60 -16.98 0.24
C GLY A 102 9.81 -16.44 1.43
N ALA A 103 10.48 -15.97 2.50
CA ALA A 103 9.81 -15.22 3.57
C ALA A 103 9.02 -14.06 2.97
N THR A 104 7.84 -13.82 3.50
CA THR A 104 6.92 -12.81 3.00
C THR A 104 6.55 -11.82 4.10
N PHE A 105 6.31 -10.58 3.68
CA PHE A 105 5.65 -9.55 4.49
C PHE A 105 4.41 -9.08 3.74
N GLU A 106 3.33 -8.78 4.43
CA GLU A 106 2.08 -8.31 3.82
C GLU A 106 1.54 -7.08 4.52
N HIS A 107 0.98 -6.16 3.74
CA HIS A 107 0.25 -5.01 4.26
C HIS A 107 -1.01 -4.74 3.42
N VAL A 108 -2.12 -4.38 4.07
CA VAL A 108 -3.39 -4.01 3.41
C VAL A 108 -3.50 -2.49 3.38
N PHE A 109 -3.78 -1.93 2.21
CA PHE A 109 -3.83 -0.50 1.99
C PHE A 109 -5.28 -0.01 1.90
N THR A 110 -5.78 0.61 2.95
CA THR A 110 -7.18 1.09 3.01
C THR A 110 -7.32 2.58 2.78
N VAL A 111 -6.28 3.38 3.02
CA VAL A 111 -6.31 4.83 2.87
C VAL A 111 -5.76 5.21 1.50
N PRO A 112 -6.51 5.96 0.66
CA PRO A 112 -5.99 6.45 -0.62
C PRO A 112 -4.80 7.39 -0.44
N GLY A 113 -3.86 7.37 -1.41
CA GLY A 113 -2.71 8.26 -1.42
C GLY A 113 -1.43 7.60 -1.93
N VAL A 114 -0.31 8.30 -1.77
CA VAL A 114 1.02 7.84 -2.15
C VAL A 114 1.77 7.37 -0.91
N TYR A 115 2.40 6.21 -1.03
CA TYR A 115 3.17 5.55 0.02
C TYR A 115 4.58 5.28 -0.47
N ASP A 116 5.55 5.97 0.09
CA ASP A 116 6.97 5.73 -0.14
C ASP A 116 7.50 4.80 0.96
N TYR A 117 8.33 3.84 0.57
CA TYR A 117 8.98 2.90 1.47
C TYR A 117 10.40 2.60 1.01
N PHE A 118 11.22 2.05 1.90
CA PHE A 118 12.63 1.80 1.69
C PHE A 118 13.08 0.49 2.32
N CYS A 119 14.28 0.07 1.96
CA CYS A 119 14.99 -1.03 2.60
C CYS A 119 16.04 -0.45 3.56
N LYS A 120 15.91 -0.65 4.87
CA LYS A 120 16.82 -0.09 5.89
C LYS A 120 18.31 -0.25 5.55
N PRO A 121 18.83 -1.47 5.24
CA PRO A 121 20.24 -1.62 4.91
C PRO A 121 20.64 -1.05 3.55
N HIS A 122 19.72 -0.79 2.64
CA HIS A 122 20.03 -0.42 1.26
C HIS A 122 19.40 0.91 0.81
N GLU A 123 18.89 1.73 1.72
CA GLU A 123 18.35 3.07 1.41
C GLU A 123 19.41 3.92 0.68
N MET A 124 20.65 3.90 1.20
CA MET A 124 21.79 4.62 0.62
C MET A 124 22.28 4.02 -0.71
N ALA A 125 21.77 2.86 -1.11
CA ALA A 125 21.96 2.28 -2.44
C ALA A 125 20.76 2.53 -3.37
N GLY A 126 19.74 3.30 -2.93
CA GLY A 126 18.55 3.63 -3.71
C GLY A 126 17.51 2.50 -3.75
N MET A 127 17.54 1.55 -2.80
CA MET A 127 16.49 0.53 -2.73
C MET A 127 15.24 1.08 -2.06
N VAL A 128 14.38 1.65 -2.89
CA VAL A 128 13.12 2.29 -2.52
C VAL A 128 11.97 1.81 -3.42
N GLY A 129 10.74 1.98 -2.94
CA GLY A 129 9.54 1.67 -3.71
C GLY A 129 8.41 2.63 -3.41
N ARG A 130 7.46 2.71 -4.33
CA ARG A 130 6.29 3.59 -4.24
C ARG A 130 5.01 2.86 -4.58
N ILE A 131 3.99 3.00 -3.74
CA ILE A 131 2.65 2.48 -3.97
C ILE A 131 1.70 3.66 -4.09
N VAL A 132 0.85 3.65 -5.11
CA VAL A 132 -0.24 4.61 -5.28
C VAL A 132 -1.54 3.86 -5.04
N VAL A 133 -2.28 4.26 -4.02
CA VAL A 133 -3.55 3.65 -3.62
C VAL A 133 -4.70 4.54 -4.09
N GLY A 134 -5.49 4.06 -5.04
CA GLY A 134 -6.59 4.83 -5.62
C GLY A 134 -6.13 6.17 -6.20
N ASN A 135 -6.75 7.26 -5.74
CA ASN A 135 -6.32 8.62 -6.12
C ASN A 135 -5.12 9.05 -5.26
N PRO A 136 -4.00 9.51 -5.87
CA PRO A 136 -2.82 9.94 -5.13
C PRO A 136 -3.07 11.14 -4.19
N GLY A 137 -4.09 11.98 -4.47
CA GLY A 137 -4.41 13.14 -3.64
C GLY A 137 -3.26 14.15 -3.54
N ASP A 138 -3.24 14.90 -2.45
CA ASP A 138 -2.24 15.92 -2.14
C ASP A 138 -1.52 15.67 -0.79
N GLY A 139 -1.54 14.44 -0.33
CA GLY A 139 -0.93 13.99 0.92
C GLY A 139 0.60 14.06 0.94
N PRO A 140 1.24 13.69 2.06
CA PRO A 140 2.70 13.76 2.25
C PRO A 140 3.52 13.15 1.12
N GLY A 141 3.10 11.97 0.60
CA GLY A 141 3.82 11.26 -0.46
C GLY A 141 3.85 11.96 -1.82
N THR A 142 2.93 12.93 -2.07
CA THR A 142 2.91 13.73 -3.31
C THR A 142 3.64 15.06 -3.18
N LYS A 143 3.96 15.49 -1.97
CA LYS A 143 4.70 16.74 -1.75
C LYS A 143 6.16 16.60 -2.20
N PRO A 144 6.85 17.70 -2.54
CA PRO A 144 8.29 17.66 -2.73
C PRO A 144 9.01 17.08 -1.50
N PHE A 145 10.12 16.42 -1.70
CA PHE A 145 10.95 15.96 -0.58
C PHE A 145 11.40 17.17 0.27
N GLY A 146 11.34 17.03 1.60
CA GLY A 146 11.60 18.13 2.53
C GLY A 146 10.47 19.17 2.62
N TYR A 147 9.26 18.87 2.18
CA TYR A 147 8.09 19.78 2.18
C TYR A 147 7.71 20.31 3.58
N ALA A 148 7.97 19.54 4.61
CA ALA A 148 7.72 19.90 6.00
C ALA A 148 9.01 19.66 6.80
N PRO A 149 9.99 20.55 6.70
CA PRO A 149 11.26 20.38 7.38
C PRO A 149 11.01 20.33 8.89
N ASN A 150 11.47 19.25 9.50
CA ASN A 150 11.46 19.05 10.92
C ASN A 150 12.89 18.66 11.32
N GLU A 151 13.49 19.41 12.23
CA GLU A 151 14.88 19.17 12.66
C GLU A 151 15.13 17.77 13.22
N HIS A 152 14.06 17.09 13.64
CA HIS A 152 14.13 15.73 14.15
C HIS A 152 13.94 14.67 13.07
N TRP A 153 13.49 15.05 11.87
CA TRP A 153 13.28 14.09 10.80
C TRP A 153 14.56 13.87 9.98
N LYS A 154 14.86 12.61 9.74
CA LYS A 154 15.88 12.24 8.76
C LYS A 154 15.30 12.50 7.35
N PRO A 155 15.91 13.38 6.55
CA PRO A 155 15.46 13.59 5.19
C PRO A 155 15.68 12.33 4.35
N VAL A 156 14.84 12.13 3.35
CA VAL A 156 15.06 11.08 2.36
C VAL A 156 16.39 11.36 1.63
N PRO A 157 17.36 10.42 1.59
CA PRO A 157 18.64 10.63 0.92
C PRO A 157 18.48 10.93 -0.58
N GLU A 158 19.39 11.72 -1.14
CA GLU A 158 19.31 12.11 -2.55
C GLU A 158 19.28 10.92 -3.50
N VAL A 159 20.12 9.91 -3.26
CA VAL A 159 20.13 8.68 -4.05
C VAL A 159 18.79 7.95 -4.03
N ALA A 160 18.13 7.93 -2.88
CA ALA A 160 16.79 7.36 -2.73
C ALA A 160 15.74 8.20 -3.46
N ARG A 161 15.77 9.54 -3.32
CA ARG A 161 14.85 10.45 -4.03
C ARG A 161 14.89 10.24 -5.55
N ASN A 162 16.08 10.08 -6.09
CA ASN A 162 16.29 9.89 -7.53
C ASN A 162 15.91 8.49 -8.04
N ALA A 163 15.75 7.52 -7.14
CA ALA A 163 15.40 6.14 -7.48
C ALA A 163 13.88 5.86 -7.50
N PHE A 164 13.05 6.75 -6.94
CA PHE A 164 11.61 6.54 -6.95
C PHE A 164 11.02 6.66 -8.36
N PRO A 165 10.17 5.70 -8.78
CA PRO A 165 9.34 5.93 -9.95
C PRO A 165 8.38 7.10 -9.70
N SER A 166 8.08 7.89 -10.76
CA SER A 166 7.16 9.02 -10.61
C SER A 166 5.71 8.54 -10.41
N VAL A 167 4.92 9.31 -9.66
CA VAL A 167 3.49 9.03 -9.47
C VAL A 167 2.77 8.95 -10.82
N ASN A 168 3.06 9.88 -11.74
CA ASN A 168 2.45 9.89 -13.07
C ASN A 168 2.75 8.63 -13.86
N GLU A 169 4.00 8.14 -13.83
CA GLU A 169 4.38 6.92 -14.52
C GLU A 169 3.65 5.70 -13.96
N ILE A 170 3.56 5.59 -12.63
CA ILE A 170 2.81 4.52 -11.96
C ILE A 170 1.33 4.55 -12.35
N MET A 171 0.71 5.74 -12.33
CA MET A 171 -0.71 5.89 -12.69
C MET A 171 -0.99 5.56 -14.16
N GLN A 172 -0.06 5.88 -15.06
CA GLN A 172 -0.20 5.58 -16.51
C GLN A 172 0.01 4.09 -16.81
N LYS A 173 1.00 3.45 -16.18
CA LYS A 173 1.41 2.08 -16.48
C LYS A 173 0.79 1.03 -15.56
N GLY A 174 0.23 1.43 -14.42
CA GLY A 174 -0.23 0.55 -13.35
C GLY A 174 0.92 -0.08 -12.55
N MET A 175 2.07 -0.31 -13.20
CA MET A 175 3.26 -0.94 -12.61
C MET A 175 4.53 -0.41 -13.28
N VAL A 176 5.57 -0.15 -12.48
CA VAL A 176 6.89 0.30 -12.95
C VAL A 176 7.96 -0.67 -12.44
N ARG A 177 8.72 -1.26 -13.37
CA ARG A 177 9.89 -2.08 -13.07
C ARG A 177 11.16 -1.30 -13.37
N LEU A 178 12.19 -1.48 -12.55
CA LEU A 178 13.52 -0.93 -12.83
C LEU A 178 14.23 -1.82 -13.86
N PRO A 179 15.04 -1.21 -14.74
CA PRO A 179 15.82 -1.93 -15.73
C PRO A 179 16.96 -2.77 -15.10
#